data_406ecefc5b431c22cea156c0b57a0f7a
#
_entry.id   406ecefc5b431c22cea156c0b57a0f7a
#
_cell.length_a   1.000
_cell.length_b   1.000
_cell.length_c   1.000
_cell.angle_alpha   90.00
_cell.angle_beta   90.00
_cell.angle_gamma   90.00
#
_symmetry.space_group_name_H-M   'P 1'
#
loop_
_entity.id
_entity.type
_entity.pdbx_description
1 polymer ?
#
loop_
_entity_poly.entity_id
_entity_poly.type
_entity_poly.pdbx_seq_one_letter_code
_entity_poly.pdbx_strand_id
1 'polypeptide(L)'
;MRVFTDGACSGNGRKDAKAGYAVWFPEHPEWSTSARVPDDEPQTNQRSELSGIFHAVSILESKGAFNEDLVIYTDSEYSIKCLTEWMPGWVSRGWKTTMGKDVLHRDLIEGIASRLSKFKHRFHHVRAHTGGADDLSKQNDVVDRMARESVEGKVIELPAARPSDELFPGCPVALMGPAVSAAAVTGWVRSNLATLDQDIIDRHLMKAFAEMCKLRNVTLAKSTVQRQPMLRAELTTVHIEKTE
;
A
#
# COMPACT_ATOMS: atom_id res chain seq x y z
N MET A 1 4.97 -6.31 1.12
CA MET A 1 4.28 -5.02 0.79
C MET A 1 5.26 -3.87 0.87
N ARG A 2 5.37 -3.07 -0.19
CA ARG A 2 6.14 -1.82 -0.21
C ARG A 2 5.19 -0.64 -0.25
N VAL A 3 5.50 0.42 0.51
CA VAL A 3 4.81 1.70 0.43
C VAL A 3 5.84 2.84 0.48
N PHE A 4 5.67 3.82 -0.37
CA PHE A 4 6.47 5.03 -0.42
C PHE A 4 5.64 6.20 0.08
N THR A 5 6.24 7.03 0.92
CA THR A 5 5.56 8.20 1.49
C THR A 5 6.46 9.42 1.37
N ASP A 6 5.85 10.56 1.08
CA ASP A 6 6.54 11.83 1.00
C ASP A 6 5.63 12.97 1.44
N GLY A 7 6.24 14.06 1.87
CA GLY A 7 5.59 15.28 2.27
C GLY A 7 6.21 16.50 1.60
N ALA A 8 5.37 17.40 1.11
CA ALA A 8 5.79 18.65 0.53
C ALA A 8 5.23 19.84 1.28
N CYS A 9 5.98 20.93 1.37
CA CYS A 9 5.52 22.18 1.95
C CYS A 9 6.05 23.38 1.17
N SER A 10 5.14 24.09 0.53
CA SER A 10 5.45 25.38 -0.08
C SER A 10 5.47 26.48 0.97
N GLY A 11 6.50 27.33 0.96
CA GLY A 11 6.62 28.43 1.92
C GLY A 11 6.81 27.99 3.36
N ASN A 12 7.45 26.84 3.62
CA ASN A 12 7.68 26.31 4.97
C ASN A 12 8.25 27.37 5.91
N GLY A 13 7.61 27.54 7.08
CA GLY A 13 7.95 28.57 8.05
C GLY A 13 7.29 29.95 7.81
N ARG A 14 6.53 30.14 6.74
CA ARG A 14 5.75 31.35 6.46
C ARG A 14 4.30 31.18 6.91
N LYS A 15 3.59 32.31 7.05
CA LYS A 15 2.17 32.31 7.44
C LYS A 15 1.24 31.75 6.35
N ASP A 16 1.66 31.85 5.11
CA ASP A 16 0.95 31.38 3.90
C ASP A 16 1.44 30.00 3.42
N ALA A 17 2.19 29.31 4.26
CA ALA A 17 2.67 27.97 3.96
C ALA A 17 1.50 27.02 3.64
N LYS A 18 1.72 26.12 2.69
CA LYS A 18 0.79 25.05 2.31
C LYS A 18 1.53 23.74 2.27
N ALA A 19 1.02 22.77 2.99
CA ALA A 19 1.61 21.44 3.08
C ALA A 19 0.69 20.39 2.42
N GLY A 20 1.29 19.36 1.86
CA GLY A 20 0.59 18.24 1.29
C GLY A 20 1.42 16.98 1.45
N TYR A 21 0.79 15.84 1.30
CA TYR A 21 1.43 14.53 1.44
C TYR A 21 1.01 13.59 0.33
N ALA A 22 1.78 12.55 0.14
CA ALA A 22 1.46 11.47 -0.78
C ALA A 22 1.82 10.10 -0.22
N VAL A 23 1.08 9.11 -0.70
CA VAL A 23 1.28 7.68 -0.43
C VAL A 23 1.23 6.95 -1.76
N TRP A 24 2.26 6.20 -2.05
CA TRP A 24 2.38 5.43 -3.27
C TRP A 24 2.61 3.94 -2.97
N PHE A 25 1.72 3.09 -3.48
CA PHE A 25 1.81 1.64 -3.41
C PHE A 25 2.15 1.09 -4.80
N PRO A 26 3.40 0.73 -5.10
CA PRO A 26 3.78 0.23 -6.43
C PRO A 26 3.05 -1.04 -6.85
N GLU A 27 2.76 -1.93 -5.87
CA GLU A 27 2.04 -3.17 -6.09
C GLU A 27 0.51 -2.99 -6.10
N HIS A 28 0.00 -1.85 -5.60
CA HIS A 28 -1.42 -1.52 -5.49
C HIS A 28 -1.65 -0.03 -5.80
N PRO A 29 -1.42 0.42 -7.04
CA PRO A 29 -1.57 1.83 -7.42
C PRO A 29 -2.95 2.41 -7.04
N GLU A 30 -3.99 1.59 -7.06
CA GLU A 30 -5.36 1.96 -6.69
C GLU A 30 -5.55 2.27 -5.20
N TRP A 31 -4.56 1.96 -4.34
CA TRP A 31 -4.56 2.35 -2.92
C TRP A 31 -3.82 3.66 -2.69
N SER A 32 -3.11 4.13 -3.70
CA SER A 32 -2.30 5.33 -3.60
C SER A 32 -3.17 6.57 -3.48
N THR A 33 -2.66 7.59 -2.81
CA THR A 33 -3.39 8.83 -2.59
C THR A 33 -2.43 9.99 -2.36
N SER A 34 -2.93 11.18 -2.59
CA SER A 34 -2.27 12.41 -2.15
C SER A 34 -3.32 13.44 -1.76
N ALA A 35 -3.01 14.26 -0.77
CA ALA A 35 -3.91 15.32 -0.34
C ALA A 35 -3.13 16.47 0.32
N ARG A 36 -3.77 17.62 0.45
CA ARG A 36 -3.28 18.71 1.28
C ARG A 36 -3.44 18.35 2.76
N VAL A 37 -2.51 18.80 3.57
CA VAL A 37 -2.70 18.86 5.01
C VAL A 37 -3.86 19.82 5.29
N PRO A 38 -4.85 19.46 6.15
CA PRO A 38 -5.97 20.33 6.48
C PRO A 38 -5.52 21.74 6.91
N ASP A 39 -6.26 22.78 6.52
CA ASP A 39 -5.85 24.17 6.74
C ASP A 39 -5.84 24.57 8.25
N ASP A 40 -6.54 23.82 9.11
CA ASP A 40 -6.55 23.98 10.57
C ASP A 40 -5.38 23.25 11.26
N GLU A 41 -4.55 22.54 10.52
CA GLU A 41 -3.35 21.86 11.01
C GLU A 41 -2.07 22.64 10.69
N PRO A 42 -0.96 22.37 11.40
CA PRO A 42 0.33 22.99 11.12
C PRO A 42 0.81 22.72 9.69
N GLN A 43 0.99 23.77 8.92
CA GLN A 43 1.44 23.71 7.52
C GLN A 43 2.99 23.67 7.50
N THR A 44 3.58 22.52 7.76
CA THR A 44 5.03 22.33 7.84
C THR A 44 5.48 21.07 7.10
N ASN A 45 6.74 21.06 6.63
CA ASN A 45 7.31 19.88 6.01
C ASN A 45 7.26 18.64 6.91
N GLN A 46 7.57 18.81 8.20
CA GLN A 46 7.55 17.71 9.17
C GLN A 46 6.13 17.14 9.36
N ARG A 47 5.10 18.01 9.37
CA ARG A 47 3.70 17.56 9.45
C ARG A 47 3.30 16.77 8.21
N SER A 48 3.66 17.25 7.01
CA SER A 48 3.32 16.57 5.75
C SER A 48 3.98 15.20 5.62
N GLU A 49 5.24 15.07 6.00
CA GLU A 49 5.96 13.79 6.04
C GLU A 49 5.28 12.76 6.94
N LEU A 50 5.00 13.13 8.18
CA LEU A 50 4.28 12.28 9.13
C LEU A 50 2.86 11.96 8.65
N SER A 51 2.17 12.91 7.99
CA SER A 51 0.84 12.66 7.41
C SER A 51 0.89 11.59 6.32
N GLY A 52 1.90 11.59 5.46
CA GLY A 52 2.11 10.54 4.47
C GLY A 52 2.19 9.15 5.12
N ILE A 53 3.01 8.99 6.16
CA ILE A 53 3.13 7.73 6.88
C ILE A 53 1.82 7.35 7.59
N PHE A 54 1.15 8.32 8.23
CA PHE A 54 -0.13 8.08 8.91
C PHE A 54 -1.19 7.54 7.97
N HIS A 55 -1.32 8.15 6.79
CA HIS A 55 -2.29 7.72 5.78
C HIS A 55 -1.92 6.38 5.15
N ALA A 56 -0.63 6.12 4.93
CA ALA A 56 -0.15 4.82 4.45
C ALA A 56 -0.59 3.67 5.37
N VAL A 57 -0.32 3.80 6.68
CA VAL A 57 -0.68 2.75 7.64
C VAL A 57 -2.19 2.66 7.87
N SER A 58 -2.92 3.77 7.74
CA SER A 58 -4.40 3.80 7.83
C SER A 58 -5.04 3.07 6.64
N ILE A 59 -4.51 3.26 5.43
CA ILE A 59 -4.96 2.55 4.23
C ILE A 59 -4.71 1.04 4.40
N LEU A 60 -3.50 0.64 4.80
CA LEU A 60 -3.16 -0.77 5.02
C LEU A 60 -4.05 -1.43 6.08
N GLU A 61 -4.35 -0.71 7.16
CA GLU A 61 -5.29 -1.17 8.19
C GLU A 61 -6.69 -1.38 7.61
N SER A 62 -7.19 -0.42 6.83
CA SER A 62 -8.51 -0.52 6.17
C SER A 62 -8.62 -1.66 5.15
N LYS A 63 -7.49 -2.04 4.54
CA LYS A 63 -7.41 -3.17 3.60
C LYS A 63 -7.18 -4.51 4.28
N GLY A 64 -6.95 -4.54 5.61
CA GLY A 64 -6.68 -5.76 6.35
C GLY A 64 -5.33 -6.42 5.99
N ALA A 65 -4.35 -5.64 5.54
CA ALA A 65 -3.06 -6.14 5.04
C ALA A 65 -2.07 -6.49 6.16
N PHE A 66 -2.53 -7.13 7.25
CA PHE A 66 -1.73 -7.38 8.46
C PHE A 66 -0.71 -8.52 8.34
N ASN A 67 -0.86 -9.40 7.37
CA ASN A 67 -0.05 -10.61 7.24
C ASN A 67 1.19 -10.43 6.35
N GLU A 68 1.45 -9.22 5.85
CA GLU A 68 2.57 -8.94 4.97
C GLU A 68 3.71 -8.24 5.72
N ASP A 69 4.96 -8.58 5.37
CA ASP A 69 6.12 -7.82 5.83
C ASP A 69 6.08 -6.43 5.19
N LEU A 70 5.79 -5.40 5.98
CA LEU A 70 5.65 -4.03 5.51
C LEU A 70 7.01 -3.32 5.48
N VAL A 71 7.35 -2.74 4.34
CA VAL A 71 8.49 -1.84 4.22
C VAL A 71 7.99 -0.45 3.84
N ILE A 72 8.23 0.53 4.73
CA ILE A 72 7.89 1.93 4.50
C ILE A 72 9.14 2.66 4.03
N TYR A 73 9.09 3.15 2.81
CA TYR A 73 10.14 3.94 2.18
C TYR A 73 9.81 5.43 2.33
N THR A 74 10.75 6.20 2.84
CA THR A 74 10.62 7.67 2.98
C THR A 74 12.02 8.29 2.98
N ASP A 75 12.16 9.51 2.51
CA ASP A 75 13.39 10.29 2.62
C ASP A 75 13.44 11.17 3.89
N SER A 76 12.40 11.12 4.71
CA SER A 76 12.30 11.85 5.97
C SER A 76 13.03 11.16 7.11
N GLU A 77 14.34 11.45 7.31
CA GLU A 77 15.05 11.00 8.51
C GLU A 77 14.34 11.45 9.81
N TYR A 78 13.71 12.64 9.80
CA TYR A 78 12.98 13.13 10.94
C TYR A 78 11.86 12.17 11.35
N SER A 79 11.03 11.77 10.39
CA SER A 79 9.90 10.86 10.65
C SER A 79 10.38 9.49 11.13
N ILE A 80 11.44 8.95 10.53
CA ILE A 80 12.04 7.67 10.97
C ILE A 80 12.50 7.80 12.42
N LYS A 81 13.30 8.83 12.75
CA LYS A 81 13.82 9.03 14.12
C LYS A 81 12.71 9.25 15.14
N CYS A 82 11.65 10.00 14.79
CA CYS A 82 10.48 10.14 15.65
C CYS A 82 9.89 8.80 16.05
N LEU A 83 9.72 7.89 15.09
CA LEU A 83 8.99 6.64 15.28
C LEU A 83 9.85 5.49 15.81
N THR A 84 11.17 5.53 15.57
CA THR A 84 12.07 4.43 15.94
C THR A 84 13.00 4.74 17.13
N GLU A 85 13.43 6.00 17.25
CA GLU A 85 14.47 6.36 18.23
C GLU A 85 13.93 7.24 19.36
N TRP A 86 13.19 8.31 19.05
CA TRP A 86 12.88 9.36 20.01
C TRP A 86 11.63 9.10 20.82
N MET A 87 10.62 8.43 20.23
CA MET A 87 9.33 8.21 20.86
C MET A 87 9.43 7.52 22.24
N PRO A 88 10.24 6.45 22.45
CA PRO A 88 10.34 5.84 23.78
C PRO A 88 10.78 6.82 24.86
N GLY A 89 11.74 7.68 24.54
CA GLY A 89 12.20 8.72 25.44
C GLY A 89 11.16 9.82 25.69
N TRP A 90 10.34 10.16 24.69
CA TRP A 90 9.25 11.11 24.88
C TRP A 90 8.12 10.53 25.75
N VAL A 91 7.74 9.31 25.52
CA VAL A 91 6.73 8.59 26.33
C VAL A 91 7.15 8.56 27.79
N SER A 92 8.41 8.20 28.09
CA SER A 92 8.93 8.16 29.47
C SER A 92 8.95 9.52 30.16
N ARG A 93 9.01 10.62 29.41
CA ARG A 93 8.98 12.00 29.92
C ARG A 93 7.60 12.67 29.77
N GLY A 94 6.53 11.91 29.59
CA GLY A 94 5.17 12.46 29.44
C GLY A 94 5.01 13.32 28.18
N TRP A 95 5.62 12.91 27.06
CA TRP A 95 5.62 13.62 25.78
C TRP A 95 6.29 14.99 25.82
N LYS A 96 7.36 15.09 26.60
CA LYS A 96 8.22 16.27 26.64
C LYS A 96 9.57 16.00 25.98
N THR A 97 10.10 17.03 25.33
CA THR A 97 11.49 17.03 24.85
C THR A 97 12.46 17.08 26.03
N THR A 98 13.75 16.88 25.79
CA THR A 98 14.80 17.05 26.81
C THR A 98 14.84 18.46 27.40
N MET A 99 14.34 19.47 26.67
CA MET A 99 14.23 20.87 27.12
C MET A 99 12.88 21.16 27.80
N GLY A 100 12.05 20.16 28.08
CA GLY A 100 10.76 20.32 28.77
C GLY A 100 9.61 20.85 27.88
N LYS A 101 9.83 21.08 26.58
CA LYS A 101 8.80 21.53 25.65
C LYS A 101 7.93 20.36 25.21
N ASP A 102 6.69 20.62 24.83
CA ASP A 102 5.83 19.62 24.24
C ASP A 102 6.40 19.10 22.92
N VAL A 103 6.24 17.77 22.69
CA VAL A 103 6.63 17.16 21.43
C VAL A 103 5.64 17.59 20.35
N LEU A 104 6.18 18.15 19.27
CA LEU A 104 5.38 18.52 18.11
C LEU A 104 4.85 17.27 17.39
N HIS A 105 3.66 17.38 16.79
CA HIS A 105 3.02 16.31 16.00
C HIS A 105 2.80 15.02 16.78
N ARG A 106 2.65 15.10 18.11
CA ARG A 106 2.38 13.96 18.99
C ARG A 106 1.19 13.14 18.49
N ASP A 107 0.13 13.80 18.07
CA ASP A 107 -1.10 13.22 17.54
C ASP A 107 -0.82 12.22 16.37
N LEU A 108 -0.01 12.63 15.40
CA LEU A 108 0.39 11.75 14.28
C LEU A 108 1.33 10.64 14.74
N ILE A 109 2.33 10.97 15.57
CA ILE A 109 3.33 9.99 16.03
C ILE A 109 2.66 8.87 16.85
N GLU A 110 1.78 9.19 17.79
CA GLU A 110 1.00 8.20 18.55
C GLU A 110 0.07 7.40 17.65
N GLY A 111 -0.62 8.09 16.73
CA GLY A 111 -1.53 7.45 15.78
C GLY A 111 -0.83 6.47 14.84
N ILE A 112 0.35 6.82 14.34
CA ILE A 112 1.20 5.95 13.51
C ILE A 112 1.68 4.75 14.32
N ALA A 113 2.27 4.98 15.49
CA ALA A 113 2.82 3.91 16.33
C ALA A 113 1.75 2.89 16.75
N SER A 114 0.56 3.36 17.13
CA SER A 114 -0.58 2.51 17.46
C SER A 114 -0.98 1.59 16.30
N ARG A 115 -1.00 2.10 15.07
CA ARG A 115 -1.33 1.31 13.88
C ARG A 115 -0.21 0.37 13.50
N LEU A 116 1.04 0.85 13.49
CA LEU A 116 2.22 0.05 13.16
C LEU A 116 2.42 -1.15 14.08
N SER A 117 1.95 -1.08 15.34
CA SER A 117 2.02 -2.22 16.27
C SER A 117 1.29 -3.47 15.77
N LYS A 118 0.39 -3.33 14.81
CA LYS A 118 -0.38 -4.41 14.17
C LYS A 118 0.35 -5.05 12.99
N PHE A 119 1.46 -4.48 12.54
CA PHE A 119 2.21 -4.90 11.36
C PHE A 119 3.62 -5.32 11.73
N LYS A 120 4.11 -6.38 11.08
CA LYS A 120 5.56 -6.61 11.02
C LYS A 120 6.14 -5.63 10.02
N HIS A 121 6.81 -4.61 10.50
CA HIS A 121 7.24 -3.48 9.67
C HIS A 121 8.71 -3.11 9.87
N ARG A 122 9.23 -2.40 8.86
CA ARG A 122 10.52 -1.70 8.93
C ARG A 122 10.47 -0.44 8.09
N PHE A 123 11.28 0.54 8.48
CA PHE A 123 11.54 1.75 7.69
C PHE A 123 12.77 1.55 6.82
N HIS A 124 12.72 2.14 5.64
CA HIS A 124 13.87 2.23 4.74
C HIS A 124 14.02 3.68 4.28
N HIS A 125 15.14 4.30 4.66
CA HIS A 125 15.45 5.66 4.21
C HIS A 125 15.90 5.64 2.76
N VAL A 126 15.22 6.38 1.90
CA VAL A 126 15.57 6.57 0.49
C VAL A 126 16.29 7.91 0.35
N ARG A 127 17.35 7.99 -0.43
CA ARG A 127 17.98 9.28 -0.73
C ARG A 127 17.14 10.05 -1.73
N ALA A 128 16.74 11.28 -1.38
CA ALA A 128 16.03 12.17 -2.27
C ALA A 128 16.88 12.49 -3.52
N HIS A 129 16.21 12.70 -4.65
CA HIS A 129 16.78 13.28 -5.88
C HIS A 129 18.02 12.56 -6.45
N THR A 130 18.06 11.24 -6.45
CA THR A 130 19.17 10.46 -7.03
C THR A 130 19.06 10.28 -8.55
N GLY A 131 18.06 10.90 -9.19
CA GLY A 131 17.90 10.90 -10.65
C GLY A 131 17.39 9.59 -11.25
N GLY A 132 16.68 8.76 -10.47
CA GLY A 132 15.99 7.57 -10.98
C GLY A 132 16.92 6.45 -11.47
N ALA A 133 18.10 6.31 -10.87
CA ALA A 133 19.09 5.33 -11.28
C ALA A 133 18.66 3.87 -11.02
N ASP A 134 17.86 3.64 -9.97
CA ASP A 134 17.34 2.33 -9.57
C ASP A 134 15.82 2.36 -9.36
N ASP A 135 15.21 1.20 -9.08
CA ASP A 135 13.77 1.08 -8.85
C ASP A 135 13.29 1.90 -7.66
N LEU A 136 14.04 1.91 -6.54
CA LEU A 136 13.67 2.66 -5.35
C LEU A 136 13.63 4.16 -5.61
N SER A 137 14.64 4.67 -6.31
CA SER A 137 14.70 6.09 -6.72
C SER A 137 13.53 6.47 -7.62
N LYS A 138 13.17 5.62 -8.59
CA LYS A 138 12.02 5.87 -9.49
C LYS A 138 10.70 5.91 -8.72
N GLN A 139 10.51 4.99 -7.77
CA GLN A 139 9.31 4.97 -6.94
C GLN A 139 9.24 6.19 -6.01
N ASN A 140 10.40 6.62 -5.47
CA ASN A 140 10.50 7.82 -4.67
C ASN A 140 10.19 9.09 -5.49
N ASP A 141 10.68 9.18 -6.74
CA ASP A 141 10.36 10.30 -7.64
C ASP A 141 8.85 10.39 -7.94
N VAL A 142 8.15 9.25 -7.98
CA VAL A 142 6.69 9.23 -8.15
C VAL A 142 6.00 9.88 -6.95
N VAL A 143 6.32 9.42 -5.72
CA VAL A 143 5.65 9.91 -4.51
C VAL A 143 6.01 11.38 -4.21
N ASP A 144 7.25 11.81 -4.46
CA ASP A 144 7.69 13.21 -4.35
C ASP A 144 6.90 14.13 -5.31
N ARG A 145 6.74 13.72 -6.58
CA ARG A 145 5.89 14.46 -7.51
C ARG A 145 4.45 14.55 -7.01
N MET A 146 3.88 13.43 -6.54
CA MET A 146 2.53 13.39 -5.99
C MET A 146 2.37 14.34 -4.80
N ALA A 147 3.35 14.37 -3.88
CA ALA A 147 3.32 15.26 -2.72
C ALA A 147 3.38 16.75 -3.13
N ARG A 148 4.25 17.10 -4.09
CA ARG A 148 4.33 18.49 -4.61
C ARG A 148 3.04 18.92 -5.30
N GLU A 149 2.47 18.07 -6.15
CA GLU A 149 1.23 18.38 -6.89
C GLU A 149 0.04 18.51 -5.93
N SER A 150 0.03 17.77 -4.81
CA SER A 150 -1.02 17.88 -3.79
C SER A 150 -1.05 19.27 -3.13
N VAL A 151 0.11 19.88 -2.91
CA VAL A 151 0.22 21.26 -2.36
C VAL A 151 -0.44 22.28 -3.30
N GLU A 152 -0.32 22.07 -4.60
CA GLU A 152 -0.90 22.94 -5.63
C GLU A 152 -2.39 22.69 -5.87
N GLY A 153 -2.97 21.67 -5.23
CA GLY A 153 -4.37 21.26 -5.42
C GLY A 153 -4.65 20.64 -6.78
N LYS A 154 -3.60 20.16 -7.46
CA LYS A 154 -3.76 19.42 -8.71
C LYS A 154 -4.30 18.03 -8.43
N VAL A 155 -5.28 17.61 -9.23
CA VAL A 155 -5.73 16.21 -9.26
C VAL A 155 -4.63 15.41 -9.96
N ILE A 156 -4.03 14.46 -9.25
CA ILE A 156 -3.01 13.61 -9.82
C ILE A 156 -3.73 12.46 -10.54
N GLU A 157 -3.53 12.40 -11.85
CA GLU A 157 -3.75 11.15 -12.56
C GLU A 157 -2.65 10.18 -12.09
N LEU A 158 -3.00 9.30 -11.18
CA LEU A 158 -2.11 8.19 -10.80
C LEU A 158 -1.78 7.42 -12.08
N PRO A 159 -0.52 6.95 -12.24
CA PRO A 159 -0.23 6.02 -13.31
C PRO A 159 -1.32 4.95 -13.25
N ALA A 160 -2.05 4.77 -14.33
CA ALA A 160 -3.05 3.72 -14.40
C ALA A 160 -2.41 2.47 -13.82
N ALA A 161 -3.11 1.81 -12.88
CA ALA A 161 -2.64 0.52 -12.39
C ALA A 161 -2.14 -0.22 -13.61
N ARG A 162 -0.87 -0.64 -13.58
CA ARG A 162 -0.34 -1.41 -14.72
C ARG A 162 -1.42 -2.43 -15.01
N PRO A 163 -1.95 -2.48 -16.23
CA PRO A 163 -2.88 -3.55 -16.54
C PRO A 163 -2.22 -4.80 -15.99
N SER A 164 -2.96 -5.61 -15.30
CA SER A 164 -2.49 -6.85 -14.68
C SER A 164 -1.89 -7.86 -15.67
N ASP A 165 -1.43 -7.37 -16.80
CA ASP A 165 -0.75 -8.08 -17.87
C ASP A 165 0.46 -8.88 -17.37
N GLU A 166 1.11 -8.42 -16.27
CA GLU A 166 2.19 -9.19 -15.64
C GLU A 166 1.70 -10.33 -14.73
N LEU A 167 0.48 -10.23 -14.17
CA LEU A 167 -0.09 -11.30 -13.36
C LEU A 167 -0.68 -12.43 -14.22
N PHE A 168 -1.30 -12.07 -15.35
CA PHE A 168 -1.91 -13.01 -16.27
C PHE A 168 -1.74 -12.51 -17.71
N PRO A 169 -0.63 -12.81 -18.40
CA PRO A 169 -0.42 -12.40 -19.79
C PRO A 169 -1.63 -12.78 -20.66
N GLY A 170 -2.26 -11.79 -21.27
CA GLY A 170 -3.41 -11.98 -22.14
C GLY A 170 -4.77 -12.21 -21.46
N CYS A 171 -4.86 -12.06 -20.11
CA CYS A 171 -6.17 -12.08 -19.46
C CYS A 171 -6.92 -10.77 -19.71
N PRO A 172 -8.14 -10.79 -20.26
CA PRO A 172 -8.92 -9.58 -20.46
C PRO A 172 -9.18 -8.87 -19.14
N VAL A 173 -8.86 -7.57 -19.05
CA VAL A 173 -9.12 -6.72 -17.88
C VAL A 173 -10.57 -6.80 -17.41
N ALA A 174 -11.51 -7.01 -18.34
CA ALA A 174 -12.92 -7.24 -18.04
C ALA A 174 -13.18 -8.43 -17.12
N LEU A 175 -12.27 -9.40 -17.04
CA LEU A 175 -12.38 -10.56 -16.14
C LEU A 175 -11.81 -10.32 -14.74
N MET A 176 -11.23 -9.14 -14.47
CA MET A 176 -10.61 -8.81 -13.19
C MET A 176 -11.46 -7.88 -12.31
N GLY A 177 -12.63 -7.45 -12.80
CA GLY A 177 -13.53 -6.55 -12.06
C GLY A 177 -14.44 -7.27 -11.05
N PRO A 178 -14.95 -6.54 -10.04
CA PRO A 178 -15.82 -7.11 -8.99
C PRO A 178 -17.15 -7.68 -9.51
N ALA A 179 -17.51 -7.38 -10.76
CA ALA A 179 -18.75 -7.84 -11.39
C ALA A 179 -18.61 -9.16 -12.16
N VAL A 180 -17.40 -9.74 -12.23
CA VAL A 180 -17.15 -10.92 -13.05
C VAL A 180 -17.62 -12.19 -12.35
N SER A 181 -18.35 -13.05 -13.07
CA SER A 181 -18.79 -14.33 -12.53
C SER A 181 -17.63 -15.34 -12.45
N ALA A 182 -17.64 -16.19 -11.42
CA ALA A 182 -16.67 -17.27 -11.28
C ALA A 182 -16.64 -18.17 -12.53
N ALA A 183 -17.78 -18.35 -13.22
CA ALA A 183 -17.89 -19.10 -14.46
C ALA A 183 -17.10 -18.47 -15.62
N ALA A 184 -17.09 -17.14 -15.73
CA ALA A 184 -16.35 -16.43 -16.78
C ALA A 184 -14.83 -16.58 -16.58
N VAL A 185 -14.34 -16.45 -15.34
CA VAL A 185 -12.92 -16.66 -15.00
C VAL A 185 -12.52 -18.10 -15.25
N THR A 186 -13.33 -19.06 -14.81
CA THR A 186 -13.07 -20.49 -15.04
C THR A 186 -13.07 -20.83 -16.53
N GLY A 187 -13.97 -20.23 -17.31
CA GLY A 187 -14.02 -20.41 -18.75
C GLY A 187 -12.75 -19.91 -19.43
N TRP A 188 -12.29 -18.72 -19.09
CA TRP A 188 -11.05 -18.16 -19.63
C TRP A 188 -9.82 -19.00 -19.26
N VAL A 189 -9.68 -19.37 -17.96
CA VAL A 189 -8.58 -20.22 -17.48
C VAL A 189 -8.54 -21.54 -18.26
N ARG A 190 -9.67 -22.23 -18.43
CA ARG A 190 -9.74 -23.47 -19.21
C ARG A 190 -9.26 -23.30 -20.65
N SER A 191 -9.65 -22.19 -21.28
CA SER A 191 -9.29 -21.92 -22.68
C SER A 191 -7.82 -21.58 -22.86
N ASN A 192 -7.14 -21.08 -21.80
CA ASN A 192 -5.76 -20.61 -21.88
C ASN A 192 -4.76 -21.45 -21.06
N LEU A 193 -5.21 -22.53 -20.43
CA LEU A 193 -4.40 -23.38 -19.54
C LEU A 193 -3.13 -23.92 -20.20
N ALA A 194 -3.13 -24.10 -21.51
CA ALA A 194 -1.98 -24.58 -22.27
C ALA A 194 -0.86 -23.56 -22.44
N THR A 195 -1.16 -22.26 -22.26
CA THR A 195 -0.23 -21.15 -22.46
C THR A 195 0.21 -20.50 -21.15
N LEU A 196 -0.45 -20.83 -20.04
CA LEU A 196 -0.10 -20.28 -18.71
C LEU A 196 0.98 -21.14 -18.05
N ASP A 197 1.99 -20.46 -17.50
CA ASP A 197 3.01 -21.11 -16.67
C ASP A 197 2.36 -21.69 -15.41
N GLN A 198 2.67 -22.94 -15.06
CA GLN A 198 2.07 -23.65 -13.93
C GLN A 198 2.36 -22.92 -12.59
N ASP A 199 3.55 -22.34 -12.45
CA ASP A 199 3.94 -21.58 -11.27
C ASP A 199 3.14 -20.27 -11.10
N ILE A 200 2.68 -19.69 -12.21
CA ILE A 200 1.81 -18.52 -12.23
C ILE A 200 0.39 -18.93 -11.81
N ILE A 201 -0.08 -20.08 -12.29
CA ILE A 201 -1.39 -20.62 -11.93
C ILE A 201 -1.47 -20.87 -10.42
N ASP A 202 -0.48 -21.57 -9.86
CA ASP A 202 -0.50 -22.00 -8.46
C ASP A 202 -0.37 -20.82 -7.47
N ARG A 203 0.43 -19.80 -7.79
CA ARG A 203 0.70 -18.69 -6.86
C ARG A 203 -0.31 -17.55 -6.95
N HIS A 204 -0.78 -17.21 -8.12
CA HIS A 204 -1.58 -15.99 -8.33
C HIS A 204 -3.06 -16.29 -8.59
N LEU A 205 -3.39 -17.31 -9.32
CA LEU A 205 -4.78 -17.64 -9.64
C LEU A 205 -5.55 -18.06 -8.39
N MET A 206 -4.94 -18.91 -7.56
CA MET A 206 -5.57 -19.38 -6.33
C MET A 206 -5.73 -18.25 -5.31
N LYS A 207 -4.77 -17.31 -5.25
CA LYS A 207 -4.86 -16.13 -4.36
C LYS A 207 -5.97 -15.18 -4.85
N ALA A 208 -6.01 -14.84 -6.13
CA ALA A 208 -7.04 -13.98 -6.71
C ALA A 208 -8.43 -14.63 -6.63
N PHE A 209 -8.53 -15.94 -6.81
CA PHE A 209 -9.78 -16.69 -6.69
C PHE A 209 -10.26 -16.75 -5.25
N ALA A 210 -9.37 -16.94 -4.26
CA ALA A 210 -9.70 -16.90 -2.84
C ALA A 210 -10.19 -15.51 -2.40
N GLU A 211 -9.57 -14.44 -2.88
CA GLU A 211 -10.02 -13.06 -2.65
C GLU A 211 -11.41 -12.80 -3.26
N MET A 212 -11.66 -13.24 -4.48
CA MET A 212 -12.98 -13.15 -5.11
C MET A 212 -14.06 -13.92 -4.34
N CYS A 213 -13.73 -15.08 -3.79
CA CYS A 213 -14.66 -15.87 -2.98
C CYS A 213 -15.00 -15.16 -1.66
N LYS A 214 -14.00 -14.56 -0.99
CA LYS A 214 -14.22 -13.76 0.22
C LYS A 214 -15.15 -12.57 -0.03
N LEU A 215 -14.91 -11.81 -1.11
CA LEU A 215 -15.72 -10.65 -1.50
C LEU A 215 -17.18 -10.99 -1.81
N ARG A 216 -17.49 -12.26 -2.07
CA ARG A 216 -18.82 -12.74 -2.44
C ARG A 216 -19.47 -13.66 -1.41
N ASN A 217 -18.91 -13.74 -0.19
CA ASN A 217 -19.36 -14.68 0.85
C ASN A 217 -19.47 -16.14 0.37
N VAL A 218 -18.53 -16.56 -0.48
CA VAL A 218 -18.44 -17.94 -0.98
C VAL A 218 -17.32 -18.65 -0.21
N THR A 219 -17.66 -19.72 0.49
CA THR A 219 -16.66 -20.55 1.19
C THR A 219 -16.05 -21.54 0.21
N LEU A 220 -14.72 -21.50 0.04
CA LEU A 220 -14.00 -22.56 -0.69
C LEU A 220 -13.90 -23.77 0.22
N ALA A 221 -14.50 -24.89 -0.18
CA ALA A 221 -14.24 -26.16 0.47
C ALA A 221 -12.74 -26.49 0.35
N LYS A 222 -12.07 -26.78 1.47
CA LYS A 222 -10.68 -27.24 1.46
C LYS A 222 -10.64 -28.63 0.81
N SER A 223 -10.39 -28.68 -0.49
CA SER A 223 -9.96 -29.93 -1.09
C SER A 223 -8.52 -30.17 -0.64
N THR A 224 -8.30 -31.30 0.01
CA THR A 224 -6.94 -31.78 0.33
C THR A 224 -6.30 -32.17 -1.01
N VAL A 225 -5.59 -31.24 -1.61
CA VAL A 225 -4.77 -31.54 -2.79
C VAL A 225 -3.59 -32.37 -2.28
N GLN A 226 -3.70 -33.69 -2.35
CA GLN A 226 -2.53 -34.56 -2.27
C GLN A 226 -1.66 -34.23 -3.48
N ARG A 227 -0.39 -33.92 -3.21
CA ARG A 227 0.65 -33.68 -4.23
C ARG A 227 0.92 -35.00 -4.99
N GLN A 228 0.14 -35.25 -5.99
CA GLN A 228 0.53 -36.13 -7.09
C GLN A 228 0.65 -35.28 -8.35
N PRO A 229 1.56 -35.59 -9.29
CA PRO A 229 1.65 -34.88 -10.56
C PRO A 229 0.34 -35.11 -11.32
N MET A 230 -0.58 -34.19 -11.16
CA MET A 230 -1.91 -34.27 -11.75
C MET A 230 -1.84 -33.93 -13.22
N LEU A 231 -2.32 -34.86 -14.00
CA LEU A 231 -2.68 -34.62 -15.38
C LEU A 231 -3.65 -33.43 -15.46
N ARG A 232 -3.41 -32.54 -16.43
CA ARG A 232 -4.13 -31.28 -16.73
C ARG A 232 -5.68 -31.39 -16.79
N ALA A 233 -6.25 -32.54 -16.59
CA ALA A 233 -7.68 -32.84 -16.75
C ALA A 233 -8.52 -32.71 -15.47
N GLU A 234 -7.91 -32.59 -14.26
CA GLU A 234 -8.65 -32.71 -12.99
C GLU A 234 -8.93 -31.42 -12.25
N LEU A 235 -8.58 -30.26 -12.80
CA LEU A 235 -9.05 -28.95 -12.29
C LEU A 235 -10.56 -28.72 -12.53
N THR A 236 -11.32 -29.79 -12.79
CA THR A 236 -12.69 -29.69 -13.29
C THR A 236 -13.76 -29.64 -12.21
N THR A 237 -13.44 -29.78 -10.93
CA THR A 237 -14.48 -29.81 -9.90
C THR A 237 -14.13 -28.91 -8.72
N VAL A 238 -14.39 -27.62 -8.85
CA VAL A 238 -14.52 -26.72 -7.69
C VAL A 238 -15.99 -26.82 -7.25
N HIS A 239 -16.26 -27.53 -6.16
CA HIS A 239 -17.56 -27.50 -5.53
C HIS A 239 -17.73 -26.17 -4.80
N ILE A 240 -18.67 -25.39 -5.24
CA ILE A 240 -19.11 -24.16 -4.57
C ILE A 240 -20.33 -24.53 -3.75
N GLU A 241 -20.18 -24.64 -2.43
CA GLU A 241 -21.33 -24.71 -1.52
C GLU A 241 -21.79 -23.27 -1.22
N LYS A 242 -23.07 -22.99 -1.54
CA LYS A 242 -23.73 -21.79 -1.05
C LYS A 242 -24.12 -22.04 0.40
N THR A 243 -23.59 -21.26 1.31
CA THR A 243 -24.19 -21.12 2.64
C THR A 243 -25.39 -20.20 2.53
N GLU A 244 -26.56 -20.71 2.90
CA GLU A 244 -27.78 -19.95 3.11
C GLU A 244 -27.68 -18.99 4.31
#